data_a75ca47c2bac578f4ab6320d79dde7b1
#
_entry.id   a75ca47c2bac578f4ab6320d79dde7b1
#
_cell.length_a   1.000
_cell.length_b   1.000
_cell.length_c   1.000
_cell.angle_alpha   90.00
_cell.angle_beta   90.00
_cell.angle_gamma   90.00
#
_symmetry.space_group_name_H-M   'P 1'
#
loop_
_entity.id
_entity.type
_entity.pdbx_description
1 polymer ?
#
loop_
_entity_poly.entity_id
_entity_poly.type
_entity_poly.pdbx_seq_one_letter_code
_entity_poly.pdbx_strand_id
1 'polypeptide(L)'
;MLVIGIAGGSGSGKTTVVKAIVNQLQGRVVVIPQDSYYKDSSHVPVEERKNINFDHPDAIDWKLMCQQIRELKGGKTIEQPVYSYITCSRSTTETVTVEPAEVIIVEGILIFTCKELRDQMNIKIFVDADDDDRLMRIIVRDIAERGRTIETAIEHYCDTVKPMHLQFIEPSKRYADVIVPQGGHNKVAIDIITNTVEKALHQKRAKRGK
;
A
#
# COMPACT_ATOMS: atom_id res chain seq x y z
N MET A 1 11.41 -4.56 15.36
CA MET A 1 10.48 -3.77 14.53
C MET A 1 9.17 -4.53 14.36
N LEU A 2 8.08 -3.83 14.17
CA LEU A 2 6.75 -4.36 13.87
C LEU A 2 6.43 -4.03 12.43
N VAL A 3 6.00 -5.02 11.62
CA VAL A 3 5.58 -4.80 10.24
C VAL A 3 4.07 -4.94 10.16
N ILE A 4 3.40 -3.91 9.65
CA ILE A 4 1.95 -3.86 9.46
C ILE A 4 1.68 -3.74 7.97
N GLY A 5 0.91 -4.69 7.42
CA GLY A 5 0.40 -4.60 6.06
C GLY A 5 -1.00 -3.97 6.06
N ILE A 6 -1.21 -2.95 5.23
CA ILE A 6 -2.52 -2.31 5.05
C ILE A 6 -2.92 -2.44 3.58
N ALA A 7 -3.77 -3.41 3.30
CA ALA A 7 -4.30 -3.69 1.95
C ALA A 7 -5.75 -3.19 1.80
N GLY A 8 -6.26 -3.27 0.58
CA GLY A 8 -7.66 -2.95 0.25
C GLY A 8 -7.77 -2.40 -1.17
N GLY A 9 -8.95 -2.35 -1.74
CA GLY A 9 -9.19 -1.89 -3.10
C GLY A 9 -8.78 -0.43 -3.34
N SER A 10 -8.55 -0.06 -4.60
CA SER A 10 -8.44 1.34 -4.97
C SER A 10 -9.69 2.09 -4.52
N GLY A 11 -9.54 3.29 -3.95
CA GLY A 11 -10.67 4.07 -3.41
C GLY A 11 -11.21 3.60 -2.05
N SER A 12 -10.70 2.53 -1.42
CA SER A 12 -11.19 2.04 -0.12
C SER A 12 -10.86 2.94 1.07
N GLY A 13 -9.94 3.90 0.92
CA GLY A 13 -9.51 4.79 2.01
C GLY A 13 -8.30 4.30 2.80
N LYS A 14 -7.50 3.38 2.26
CA LYS A 14 -6.23 2.90 2.88
C LYS A 14 -5.33 4.04 3.35
N THR A 15 -5.05 4.99 2.47
CA THR A 15 -4.16 6.12 2.77
C THR A 15 -4.67 6.97 3.94
N THR A 16 -5.99 7.09 4.10
CA THR A 16 -6.59 7.78 5.26
C THR A 16 -6.34 7.01 6.55
N VAL A 17 -6.50 5.68 6.52
CA VAL A 17 -6.19 4.80 7.66
C VAL A 17 -4.71 4.88 8.02
N VAL A 18 -3.82 4.78 7.01
CA VAL A 18 -2.37 4.91 7.21
C VAL A 18 -2.01 6.25 7.86
N LYS A 19 -2.52 7.37 7.32
CA LYS A 19 -2.27 8.71 7.88
C LYS A 19 -2.74 8.82 9.33
N ALA A 20 -3.90 8.28 9.66
CA ALA A 20 -4.42 8.31 11.02
C ALA A 20 -3.51 7.52 12.00
N ILE A 21 -3.05 6.32 11.62
CA ILE A 21 -2.14 5.50 12.42
C ILE A 21 -0.78 6.22 12.59
N VAL A 22 -0.22 6.78 11.50
CA VAL A 22 1.05 7.51 11.53
C VAL A 22 0.99 8.70 12.48
N ASN A 23 -0.11 9.48 12.43
CA ASN A 23 -0.30 10.63 13.30
C ASN A 23 -0.35 10.26 14.80
N GLN A 24 -0.97 9.13 15.15
CA GLN A 24 -1.05 8.66 16.51
C GLN A 24 0.30 8.09 17.01
N LEU A 25 1.09 7.47 16.13
CA LEU A 25 2.38 6.85 16.50
C LEU A 25 3.58 7.83 16.52
N GLN A 26 3.40 9.10 16.16
CA GLN A 26 4.35 10.21 16.36
C GLN A 26 5.82 9.89 16.00
N GLY A 27 6.15 9.79 14.72
CA GLY A 27 7.54 9.66 14.25
C GLY A 27 8.20 8.28 14.46
N ARG A 28 7.49 7.31 15.07
CA ARG A 28 7.98 5.93 15.26
C ARG A 28 7.70 4.99 14.07
N VAL A 29 7.25 5.55 12.96
CA VAL A 29 6.71 4.81 11.82
C VAL A 29 7.37 5.25 10.54
N VAL A 30 7.72 4.30 9.70
CA VAL A 30 7.98 4.53 8.27
C VAL A 30 6.88 3.87 7.44
N VAL A 31 6.52 4.51 6.33
CA VAL A 31 5.52 4.00 5.39
C VAL A 31 6.22 3.61 4.10
N ILE A 32 5.98 2.38 3.67
CA ILE A 32 6.51 1.81 2.42
C ILE A 32 5.32 1.56 1.48
N PRO A 33 5.05 2.48 0.55
CA PRO A 33 3.99 2.31 -0.43
C PRO A 33 4.40 1.30 -1.51
N GLN A 34 3.51 0.36 -1.82
CA GLN A 34 3.67 -0.60 -2.91
C GLN A 34 3.95 0.09 -4.25
N ASP A 35 3.32 1.25 -4.47
CA ASP A 35 3.38 1.97 -5.73
C ASP A 35 4.80 2.44 -6.09
N SER A 36 5.67 2.60 -5.11
CA SER A 36 7.11 2.85 -5.34
C SER A 36 7.82 1.68 -6.03
N TYR A 37 7.24 0.48 -5.95
CA TYR A 37 7.85 -0.77 -6.44
C TYR A 37 7.27 -1.27 -7.76
N TYR A 38 6.53 -0.44 -8.50
CA TYR A 38 6.23 -0.80 -9.89
C TYR A 38 7.52 -1.05 -10.66
N LYS A 39 7.51 -2.07 -11.52
CA LYS A 39 8.66 -2.38 -12.37
C LYS A 39 9.00 -1.20 -13.27
N ASP A 40 10.27 -1.09 -13.61
CA ASP A 40 10.71 -0.08 -14.57
C ASP A 40 10.10 -0.37 -15.95
N SER A 41 9.42 0.62 -16.50
CA SER A 41 8.82 0.61 -17.83
C SER A 41 9.49 1.60 -18.80
N SER A 42 10.70 2.07 -18.47
CA SER A 42 11.45 3.03 -19.31
C SER A 42 11.75 2.51 -20.73
N HIS A 43 11.80 1.19 -20.90
CA HIS A 43 11.95 0.51 -22.17
C HIS A 43 10.69 0.51 -23.05
N VAL A 44 9.53 0.88 -22.50
CA VAL A 44 8.26 1.00 -23.21
C VAL A 44 8.10 2.45 -23.70
N PRO A 45 7.67 2.72 -24.95
CA PRO A 45 7.35 4.08 -25.42
C PRO A 45 6.37 4.79 -24.48
N VAL A 46 6.57 6.08 -24.24
CA VAL A 46 5.79 6.85 -23.24
C VAL A 46 4.29 6.77 -23.50
N GLU A 47 3.89 6.80 -24.77
CA GLU A 47 2.49 6.75 -25.21
C GLU A 47 1.83 5.41 -24.90
N GLU A 48 2.61 4.34 -24.82
CA GLU A 48 2.12 2.98 -24.55
C GLU A 48 2.10 2.64 -23.06
N ARG A 49 2.88 3.34 -22.23
CA ARG A 49 2.98 3.05 -20.78
C ARG A 49 1.64 3.18 -20.05
N LYS A 50 0.77 4.08 -20.52
CA LYS A 50 -0.59 4.23 -19.97
C LYS A 50 -1.47 2.99 -20.13
N ASN A 51 -1.10 2.07 -21.05
CA ASN A 51 -1.81 0.82 -21.31
C ASN A 51 -1.31 -0.32 -20.40
N ILE A 52 -0.24 -0.11 -19.64
CA ILE A 52 0.25 -1.09 -18.67
C ILE A 52 -0.78 -1.28 -17.56
N ASN A 53 -1.10 -2.54 -17.27
CA ASN A 53 -1.99 -2.87 -16.17
C ASN A 53 -1.24 -2.84 -14.82
N PHE A 54 -1.25 -1.69 -14.17
CA PHE A 54 -0.61 -1.49 -12.86
C PHE A 54 -1.36 -2.16 -11.70
N ASP A 55 -2.59 -2.60 -11.91
CA ASP A 55 -3.38 -3.32 -10.90
C ASP A 55 -3.15 -4.85 -10.96
N HIS A 56 -2.28 -5.34 -11.85
CA HIS A 56 -1.89 -6.74 -11.92
C HIS A 56 -0.67 -7.02 -11.03
N PRO A 57 -0.59 -8.17 -10.31
CA PRO A 57 0.55 -8.51 -9.47
C PRO A 57 1.90 -8.52 -10.18
N ASP A 58 1.92 -8.84 -11.46
CA ASP A 58 3.16 -8.85 -12.26
C ASP A 58 3.75 -7.46 -12.50
N ALA A 59 3.00 -6.38 -12.28
CA ALA A 59 3.50 -5.02 -12.41
C ALA A 59 4.48 -4.65 -11.27
N ILE A 60 4.50 -5.41 -10.17
CA ILE A 60 5.29 -5.10 -8.98
C ILE A 60 6.61 -5.87 -8.96
N ASP A 61 7.68 -5.19 -8.54
CA ASP A 61 8.98 -5.77 -8.21
C ASP A 61 8.97 -6.33 -6.79
N TRP A 62 8.29 -7.47 -6.62
CA TRP A 62 8.17 -8.14 -5.32
C TRP A 62 9.50 -8.52 -4.71
N LYS A 63 10.49 -8.88 -5.57
CA LYS A 63 11.82 -9.27 -5.10
C LYS A 63 12.51 -8.12 -4.37
N LEU A 64 12.54 -6.95 -5.00
CA LEU A 64 13.12 -5.75 -4.41
C LEU A 64 12.35 -5.33 -3.15
N MET A 65 11.00 -5.30 -3.22
CA MET A 65 10.18 -4.91 -2.08
C MET A 65 10.40 -5.83 -0.87
N CYS A 66 10.35 -7.14 -1.06
CA CYS A 66 10.59 -8.11 0.01
C CYS A 66 12.01 -8.00 0.58
N GLN A 67 13.01 -7.75 -0.26
CA GLN A 67 14.38 -7.54 0.17
C GLN A 67 14.50 -6.30 1.06
N GLN A 68 13.98 -5.17 0.63
CA GLN A 68 14.08 -3.91 1.36
C GLN A 68 13.31 -3.94 2.69
N ILE A 69 12.15 -4.61 2.75
CA ILE A 69 11.46 -4.83 4.03
C ILE A 69 12.31 -5.67 4.98
N ARG A 70 13.02 -6.71 4.49
CA ARG A 70 13.95 -7.49 5.34
C ARG A 70 15.11 -6.65 5.85
N GLU A 71 15.67 -5.79 5.00
CA GLU A 71 16.77 -4.89 5.36
C GLU A 71 16.35 -3.90 6.44
N LEU A 72 15.20 -3.24 6.28
CA LEU A 72 14.64 -2.37 7.32
C LEU A 72 14.39 -3.11 8.62
N LYS A 73 13.81 -4.33 8.59
CA LYS A 73 13.63 -5.18 9.78
C LYS A 73 14.95 -5.52 10.46
N GLY A 74 16.01 -5.66 9.68
CA GLY A 74 17.38 -5.89 10.14
C GLY A 74 18.07 -4.64 10.70
N GLY A 75 17.43 -3.48 10.64
CA GLY A 75 18.00 -2.21 11.10
C GLY A 75 18.88 -1.51 10.08
N LYS A 76 18.76 -1.86 8.80
CA LYS A 76 19.51 -1.22 7.71
C LYS A 76 18.66 -0.13 7.06
N THR A 77 19.28 0.96 6.68
CA THR A 77 18.71 1.98 5.80
C THR A 77 18.54 1.41 4.39
N ILE A 78 17.50 1.82 3.68
CA ILE A 78 17.24 1.43 2.29
C ILE A 78 17.10 2.65 1.39
N GLU A 79 17.34 2.46 0.10
CA GLU A 79 17.05 3.42 -0.95
C GLU A 79 15.76 3.00 -1.67
N GLN A 80 14.63 3.55 -1.20
CA GLN A 80 13.32 3.25 -1.77
C GLN A 80 13.21 3.85 -3.17
N PRO A 81 12.73 3.10 -4.19
CA PRO A 81 12.52 3.64 -5.52
C PRO A 81 11.50 4.77 -5.54
N VAL A 82 11.66 5.70 -6.48
CA VAL A 82 10.67 6.74 -6.79
C VAL A 82 9.93 6.36 -8.07
N TYR A 83 8.61 6.35 -8.01
CA TYR A 83 7.74 6.11 -9.15
C TYR A 83 6.98 7.38 -9.54
N SER A 84 6.93 7.67 -10.83
CA SER A 84 6.20 8.80 -11.37
C SER A 84 4.92 8.36 -12.08
N TYR A 85 3.77 8.77 -11.59
CA TYR A 85 2.48 8.55 -12.25
C TYR A 85 2.33 9.33 -13.56
N ILE A 86 3.09 10.43 -13.73
CA ILE A 86 3.06 11.26 -14.95
C ILE A 86 3.76 10.50 -16.10
N THR A 87 4.93 9.95 -15.82
CA THR A 87 5.71 9.21 -16.84
C THR A 87 5.40 7.71 -16.86
N CYS A 88 4.56 7.24 -15.92
CA CYS A 88 4.25 5.83 -15.71
C CYS A 88 5.52 4.96 -15.65
N SER A 89 6.56 5.42 -14.97
CA SER A 89 7.84 4.74 -14.87
C SER A 89 8.53 4.99 -13.54
N ARG A 90 9.40 4.05 -13.14
CA ARG A 90 10.32 4.22 -12.02
C ARG A 90 11.42 5.20 -12.41
N SER A 91 11.81 6.11 -11.52
CA SER A 91 13.00 6.94 -11.72
C SER A 91 14.25 6.05 -11.73
N THR A 92 15.14 6.32 -12.67
CA THR A 92 16.45 5.64 -12.76
C THR A 92 17.54 6.35 -11.96
N THR A 93 17.26 7.57 -11.49
CA THR A 93 18.26 8.45 -10.86
C THR A 93 17.88 8.86 -9.44
N GLU A 94 16.60 8.76 -9.06
CA GLU A 94 16.10 9.24 -7.78
C GLU A 94 15.66 8.08 -6.90
N THR A 95 16.06 8.14 -5.64
CA THR A 95 15.60 7.27 -4.56
C THR A 95 15.25 8.11 -3.34
N VAL A 96 14.51 7.51 -2.42
CA VAL A 96 14.25 8.10 -1.10
C VAL A 96 14.96 7.25 -0.06
N THR A 97 15.88 7.85 0.67
CA THR A 97 16.55 7.21 1.80
C THR A 97 15.54 7.02 2.94
N VAL A 98 15.31 5.77 3.34
CA VAL A 98 14.40 5.41 4.42
C VAL A 98 15.19 4.76 5.55
N GLU A 99 15.18 5.41 6.71
CA GLU A 99 15.81 4.89 7.92
C GLU A 99 14.89 3.90 8.65
N PRO A 100 15.46 2.92 9.37
CA PRO A 100 14.69 1.98 10.18
C PRO A 100 13.89 2.66 11.28
N ALA A 101 12.63 2.23 11.49
CA ALA A 101 11.76 2.71 12.56
C ALA A 101 11.18 1.55 13.38
N GLU A 102 10.55 1.86 14.52
CA GLU A 102 9.93 0.83 15.37
C GLU A 102 8.80 0.09 14.66
N VAL A 103 8.07 0.79 13.78
CA VAL A 103 6.96 0.28 12.97
C VAL A 103 7.25 0.54 11.50
N ILE A 104 7.06 -0.45 10.68
CA ILE A 104 7.05 -0.37 9.22
C ILE A 104 5.61 -0.63 8.77
N ILE A 105 4.99 0.35 8.14
CA ILE A 105 3.70 0.17 7.46
C ILE A 105 3.97 -0.08 5.99
N VAL A 106 3.53 -1.23 5.50
CA VAL A 106 3.53 -1.57 4.08
C VAL A 106 2.10 -1.37 3.58
N GLU A 107 1.89 -0.47 2.63
CA GLU A 107 0.57 -0.21 2.09
C GLU A 107 0.48 -0.48 0.58
N GLY A 108 -0.67 -0.97 0.13
CA GLY A 108 -0.93 -1.16 -1.29
C GLY A 108 -2.12 -2.05 -1.58
N ILE A 109 -2.56 -2.03 -2.83
CA ILE A 109 -3.73 -2.82 -3.26
C ILE A 109 -3.42 -4.31 -3.37
N LEU A 110 -2.17 -4.69 -3.71
CA LEU A 110 -1.76 -6.06 -4.02
C LEU A 110 -0.85 -6.69 -2.96
N ILE A 111 -0.50 -6.00 -1.88
CA ILE A 111 0.52 -6.47 -0.92
C ILE A 111 0.18 -7.83 -0.28
N PHE A 112 -1.09 -8.22 -0.26
CA PHE A 112 -1.50 -9.53 0.24
C PHE A 112 -1.51 -10.64 -0.83
N THR A 113 -1.23 -10.34 -2.09
CA THR A 113 -1.09 -11.36 -3.13
C THR A 113 0.27 -12.07 -3.05
N CYS A 114 1.32 -11.36 -2.61
CA CYS A 114 2.66 -11.90 -2.46
C CYS A 114 2.83 -12.63 -1.11
N LYS A 115 2.98 -13.97 -1.15
CA LYS A 115 3.16 -14.78 0.06
C LYS A 115 4.41 -14.38 0.84
N GLU A 116 5.55 -14.19 0.17
CA GLU A 116 6.82 -13.84 0.80
C GLU A 116 6.74 -12.50 1.55
N LEU A 117 5.96 -11.54 1.04
CA LEU A 117 5.72 -10.27 1.71
C LEU A 117 4.79 -10.44 2.91
N ARG A 118 3.68 -11.21 2.76
CA ARG A 118 2.76 -11.51 3.87
C ARG A 118 3.47 -12.17 5.05
N ASP A 119 4.39 -13.10 4.79
CA ASP A 119 5.13 -13.83 5.84
C ASP A 119 6.06 -12.89 6.66
N GLN A 120 6.35 -11.69 6.17
CA GLN A 120 7.11 -10.68 6.90
C GLN A 120 6.24 -9.79 7.80
N MET A 121 4.93 -9.79 7.60
CA MET A 121 3.97 -8.94 8.32
C MET A 121 3.57 -9.57 9.65
N ASN A 122 3.52 -8.75 10.70
CA ASN A 122 3.07 -9.13 12.03
C ASN A 122 1.55 -8.89 12.20
N ILE A 123 1.01 -7.88 11.52
CA ILE A 123 -0.41 -7.52 11.52
C ILE A 123 -0.80 -7.24 10.06
N LYS A 124 -1.91 -7.80 9.64
CA LYS A 124 -2.46 -7.63 8.29
C LYS A 124 -3.86 -7.04 8.39
N ILE A 125 -4.03 -5.85 7.83
CA ILE A 125 -5.28 -5.08 7.89
C ILE A 125 -5.80 -4.94 6.46
N PHE A 126 -7.06 -5.30 6.24
CA PHE A 126 -7.74 -5.04 4.98
C PHE A 126 -8.76 -3.91 5.17
N VAL A 127 -8.59 -2.83 4.40
CA VAL A 127 -9.50 -1.68 4.41
C VAL A 127 -10.57 -1.91 3.35
N ASP A 128 -11.79 -2.08 3.82
CA ASP A 128 -12.95 -2.42 3.01
C ASP A 128 -13.86 -1.21 2.80
N ALA A 129 -14.48 -1.13 1.63
CA ALA A 129 -15.49 -0.14 1.30
C ALA A 129 -16.33 -0.67 0.14
N ASP A 130 -17.58 -0.28 0.10
CA ASP A 130 -18.53 -0.69 -0.93
C ASP A 130 -18.06 -0.26 -2.32
N ASP A 131 -18.41 -1.05 -3.33
CA ASP A 131 -17.89 -0.87 -4.69
C ASP A 131 -18.28 0.46 -5.32
N ASP A 132 -19.49 0.95 -5.05
CA ASP A 132 -20.00 2.24 -5.50
C ASP A 132 -19.26 3.41 -4.85
N ASP A 133 -19.00 3.33 -3.54
CA ASP A 133 -18.17 4.30 -2.81
C ASP A 133 -16.75 4.37 -3.38
N ARG A 134 -16.16 3.20 -3.67
CA ARG A 134 -14.82 3.13 -4.27
C ARG A 134 -14.81 3.72 -5.67
N LEU A 135 -15.82 3.39 -6.49
CA LEU A 135 -15.96 3.91 -7.85
C LEU A 135 -16.03 5.45 -7.84
N MET A 136 -16.90 6.03 -7.01
CA MET A 136 -17.02 7.49 -6.90
C MET A 136 -15.68 8.15 -6.54
N ARG A 137 -14.97 7.60 -5.56
CA ARG A 137 -13.66 8.13 -5.12
C ARG A 137 -12.59 7.97 -6.20
N ILE A 138 -12.61 6.88 -6.97
CA ILE A 138 -11.69 6.65 -8.09
C ILE A 138 -11.94 7.68 -9.19
N ILE A 139 -13.18 7.91 -9.61
CA ILE A 139 -13.52 8.87 -10.65
C ILE A 139 -13.05 10.28 -10.24
N VAL A 140 -13.41 10.72 -9.03
CA VAL A 140 -13.00 12.05 -8.52
C VAL A 140 -11.48 12.21 -8.53
N ARG A 141 -10.76 11.23 -8.01
CA ARG A 141 -9.28 11.24 -7.98
C ARG A 141 -8.69 11.26 -9.38
N ASP A 142 -9.16 10.40 -10.26
CA ASP A 142 -8.59 10.23 -11.60
C ASP A 142 -8.81 11.48 -12.47
N ILE A 143 -9.90 12.22 -12.26
CA ILE A 143 -10.14 13.53 -12.88
C ILE A 143 -9.21 14.58 -12.26
N ALA A 144 -9.19 14.69 -10.93
CA ALA A 144 -8.50 15.78 -10.24
C ALA A 144 -6.97 15.65 -10.27
N GLU A 145 -6.44 14.42 -10.19
CA GLU A 145 -5.01 14.17 -9.95
C GLU A 145 -4.30 13.50 -11.13
N ARG A 146 -5.05 12.81 -12.02
CA ARG A 146 -4.48 12.02 -13.12
C ARG A 146 -4.83 12.54 -14.51
N GLY A 147 -5.59 13.65 -14.59
CA GLY A 147 -5.94 14.32 -15.85
C GLY A 147 -6.85 13.50 -16.78
N ARG A 148 -7.60 12.51 -16.25
CA ARG A 148 -8.57 11.73 -17.03
C ARG A 148 -9.87 12.51 -17.21
N THR A 149 -10.59 12.22 -18.30
CA THR A 149 -12.01 12.60 -18.43
C THR A 149 -12.89 11.63 -17.67
N ILE A 150 -14.16 11.95 -17.49
CA ILE A 150 -15.14 11.04 -16.85
C ILE A 150 -15.23 9.72 -17.64
N GLU A 151 -15.30 9.81 -18.96
CA GLU A 151 -15.42 8.66 -19.85
C GLU A 151 -14.20 7.73 -19.71
N THR A 152 -12.99 8.28 -19.79
CA THR A 152 -11.75 7.48 -19.69
C THR A 152 -11.54 6.94 -18.27
N ALA A 153 -12.04 7.60 -17.24
CA ALA A 153 -11.99 7.10 -15.86
C ALA A 153 -12.94 5.90 -15.68
N ILE A 154 -14.14 5.96 -16.26
CA ILE A 154 -15.12 4.86 -16.23
C ILE A 154 -14.61 3.66 -17.04
N GLU A 155 -14.12 3.88 -18.27
CA GLU A 155 -13.52 2.83 -19.09
C GLU A 155 -12.38 2.12 -18.35
N HIS A 156 -11.43 2.88 -17.79
CA HIS A 156 -10.34 2.31 -17.00
C HIS A 156 -10.85 1.50 -15.80
N TYR A 157 -11.88 1.97 -15.12
CA TYR A 157 -12.47 1.22 -14.02
C TYR A 157 -13.06 -0.11 -14.49
N CYS A 158 -13.82 -0.11 -15.58
CA CYS A 158 -14.47 -1.30 -16.10
C CYS A 158 -13.46 -2.31 -16.67
N ASP A 159 -12.46 -1.84 -17.39
CA ASP A 159 -11.54 -2.70 -18.14
C ASP A 159 -10.35 -3.17 -17.30
N THR A 160 -9.98 -2.41 -16.26
CA THR A 160 -8.78 -2.69 -15.47
C THR A 160 -9.08 -2.82 -13.98
N VAL A 161 -9.54 -1.75 -13.33
CA VAL A 161 -9.60 -1.70 -11.86
C VAL A 161 -10.56 -2.75 -11.30
N LYS A 162 -11.78 -2.86 -11.86
CA LYS A 162 -12.80 -3.81 -11.39
C LYS A 162 -12.39 -5.27 -11.63
N PRO A 163 -11.96 -5.70 -12.84
CA PRO A 163 -11.48 -7.07 -13.05
C PRO A 163 -10.31 -7.45 -12.13
N MET A 164 -9.32 -6.58 -11.98
CA MET A 164 -8.16 -6.85 -11.13
C MET A 164 -8.54 -6.88 -9.65
N HIS A 165 -9.49 -6.05 -9.22
CA HIS A 165 -10.02 -6.10 -7.87
C HIS A 165 -10.66 -7.47 -7.58
N LEU A 166 -11.55 -7.93 -8.44
CA LEU A 166 -12.25 -9.20 -8.27
C LEU A 166 -11.30 -10.41 -8.35
N GLN A 167 -10.29 -10.34 -9.21
CA GLN A 167 -9.37 -11.45 -9.42
C GLN A 167 -8.29 -11.57 -8.34
N PHE A 168 -7.73 -10.46 -7.87
CA PHE A 168 -6.54 -10.47 -7.01
C PHE A 168 -6.76 -9.83 -5.65
N ILE A 169 -7.45 -8.68 -5.59
CA ILE A 169 -7.50 -7.86 -4.38
C ILE A 169 -8.54 -8.42 -3.40
N GLU A 170 -9.79 -8.57 -3.83
CA GLU A 170 -10.88 -9.07 -2.99
C GLU A 170 -10.58 -10.47 -2.44
N PRO A 171 -10.09 -11.46 -3.23
CA PRO A 171 -9.73 -12.76 -2.66
C PRO A 171 -8.59 -12.71 -1.64
N SER A 172 -7.75 -11.66 -1.67
CA SER A 172 -6.65 -11.49 -0.71
C SER A 172 -7.11 -11.06 0.68
N LYS A 173 -8.33 -10.53 0.82
CA LYS A 173 -8.98 -10.17 2.08
C LYS A 173 -8.95 -11.30 3.12
N ARG A 174 -9.03 -12.54 2.70
CA ARG A 174 -8.94 -13.73 3.57
C ARG A 174 -7.63 -13.86 4.35
N TYR A 175 -6.57 -13.15 3.94
CA TYR A 175 -5.28 -13.17 4.63
C TYR A 175 -5.19 -12.09 5.72
N ALA A 176 -6.18 -11.21 5.83
CA ALA A 176 -6.21 -10.16 6.84
C ALA A 176 -6.49 -10.73 8.24
N ASP A 177 -5.81 -10.18 9.24
CA ASP A 177 -6.11 -10.42 10.64
C ASP A 177 -7.28 -9.54 11.13
N VAL A 178 -7.45 -8.35 10.48
CA VAL A 178 -8.51 -7.37 10.77
C VAL A 178 -9.04 -6.79 9.47
N ILE A 179 -10.36 -6.68 9.38
CA ILE A 179 -11.05 -5.96 8.29
C ILE A 179 -11.62 -4.66 8.86
N VAL A 180 -11.28 -3.53 8.23
CA VAL A 180 -11.78 -2.20 8.58
C VAL A 180 -12.84 -1.78 7.58
N PRO A 181 -14.13 -1.87 7.92
CA PRO A 181 -15.21 -1.41 7.05
C PRO A 181 -15.24 0.11 6.98
N GLN A 182 -15.79 0.66 5.91
CA GLN A 182 -15.97 2.11 5.68
C GLN A 182 -14.67 2.92 5.62
N GLY A 183 -13.53 2.25 5.46
CA GLY A 183 -12.24 2.89 5.27
C GLY A 183 -11.82 3.82 6.40
N GLY A 184 -11.25 4.97 6.03
CA GLY A 184 -10.72 5.96 6.98
C GLY A 184 -11.76 6.71 7.82
N HIS A 185 -13.06 6.51 7.57
CA HIS A 185 -14.14 7.08 8.38
C HIS A 185 -14.40 6.30 9.67
N ASN A 186 -13.93 5.05 9.76
CA ASN A 186 -14.11 4.20 10.94
C ASN A 186 -13.07 4.52 12.03
N LYS A 187 -13.31 5.61 12.76
CA LYS A 187 -12.43 6.06 13.85
C LYS A 187 -12.25 4.99 14.93
N VAL A 188 -13.33 4.27 15.28
CA VAL A 188 -13.28 3.22 16.31
C VAL A 188 -12.32 2.10 15.92
N ALA A 189 -12.38 1.63 14.67
CA ALA A 189 -11.46 0.59 14.19
C ALA A 189 -10.00 1.10 14.20
N ILE A 190 -9.77 2.35 13.77
CA ILE A 190 -8.44 2.96 13.76
C ILE A 190 -7.88 3.05 15.18
N ASP A 191 -8.66 3.48 16.16
CA ASP A 191 -8.24 3.58 17.55
C ASP A 191 -7.92 2.20 18.16
N ILE A 192 -8.72 1.17 17.87
CA ILE A 192 -8.44 -0.20 18.30
C ILE A 192 -7.11 -0.69 17.71
N ILE A 193 -6.89 -0.47 16.42
CA ILE A 193 -5.65 -0.87 15.73
C ILE A 193 -4.45 -0.16 16.37
N THR A 194 -4.52 1.15 16.54
CA THR A 194 -3.40 1.94 17.07
C THR A 194 -3.07 1.54 18.50
N ASN A 195 -4.07 1.38 19.36
CA ASN A 195 -3.87 0.88 20.72
C ASN A 195 -3.24 -0.52 20.75
N THR A 196 -3.60 -1.40 19.80
CA THR A 196 -3.01 -2.73 19.67
C THR A 196 -1.55 -2.65 19.26
N VAL A 197 -1.21 -1.77 18.32
CA VAL A 197 0.17 -1.51 17.88
C VAL A 197 1.02 -0.98 19.05
N GLU A 198 0.52 0.01 19.78
CA GLU A 198 1.24 0.54 20.95
C GLU A 198 1.49 -0.51 22.03
N LYS A 199 0.49 -1.32 22.32
CA LYS A 199 0.62 -2.45 23.25
C LYS A 199 1.69 -3.45 22.81
N ALA A 200 1.74 -3.78 21.52
CA ALA A 200 2.76 -4.65 20.95
C ALA A 200 4.17 -4.05 21.03
N LEU A 201 4.31 -2.74 20.83
CA LEU A 201 5.58 -2.02 20.98
C LEU A 201 6.06 -2.03 22.45
N HIS A 202 5.19 -1.75 23.39
CA HIS A 202 5.53 -1.81 24.82
C HIS A 202 5.99 -3.20 25.26
N GLN A 203 5.30 -4.26 24.82
CA GLN A 203 5.70 -5.64 25.12
C GLN A 203 7.07 -6.01 24.52
N LYS A 204 7.38 -5.54 23.30
CA LYS A 204 8.70 -5.76 22.69
C LYS A 204 9.83 -5.03 23.42
N ARG A 205 9.58 -3.81 23.92
CA ARG A 205 10.57 -3.06 24.71
C ARG A 205 10.84 -3.74 26.05
N ALA A 206 9.81 -4.20 26.74
CA ALA A 206 9.95 -4.93 27.99
C ALA A 206 10.74 -6.25 27.87
N LYS A 207 10.67 -6.93 26.71
CA LYS A 207 11.45 -8.15 26.43
C LYS A 207 12.91 -7.90 26.05
N ARG A 208 13.25 -6.69 25.58
CA ARG A 208 14.64 -6.30 25.22
C ARG A 208 15.42 -5.73 26.39
N GLY A 209 14.75 -5.31 27.45
CA GLY A 209 15.37 -4.79 28.68
C GLY A 209 15.64 -5.85 29.76
N LYS A 210 15.36 -7.12 29.44
CA LYS A 210 15.75 -8.30 30.22
C LYS A 210 16.83 -9.08 29.47
#